data_9e8ab1454691d76d1d01d1da90e9ce3d
#
_entry.id   9e8ab1454691d76d1d01d1da90e9ce3d
#
_cell.length_a   1.000
_cell.length_b   1.000
_cell.length_c   1.000
_cell.angle_alpha   90.00
_cell.angle_beta   90.00
_cell.angle_gamma   90.00
#
_symmetry.space_group_name_H-M   'P 1'
#
loop_
_entity.id
_entity.type
_entity.pdbx_description
1 polymer ?
#
loop_
_entity_poly.entity_id
_entity_poly.type
_entity_poly.pdbx_seq_one_letter_code
_entity_poly.pdbx_strand_id
1 'polypeptide(L)'
;MQGSQMFRTGLIMATSLVAAAGILAQTPNSQTQQQQQQPVAGAPSTDKQGQPQAAPLTLEPAAPPVNAEEDAALKAFREMKNNDLAKKEQAAEDFLTKYPQSRYRPEIYSFQVQYFRSKGDTDKMEATADKQLALFPNDPQTLAVVGSTLPRAMNASTPDPGKRLAKAEQYCQKALEILPTIAKPEGVPDDVFQRAKDQTAALAYGGLGTVDFRRGKYADAIPNFEKAVRIDPEPDPVNYYLLAYCNQKTSHFDDAVSAYTKCAAIPSGMQATCSQAAEEAKKLAATQLSAPK
;
A
#
# COMPACT_ATOMS: atom_id res chain seq x y z
N MET A 1 -9.18 -24.68 27.74
CA MET A 1 -8.29 -24.86 26.60
C MET A 1 -9.11 -24.87 25.32
N GLN A 2 -9.55 -23.73 24.85
CA GLN A 2 -10.23 -23.54 23.54
C GLN A 2 -10.23 -22.02 23.29
N GLY A 3 -9.25 -21.52 22.58
CA GLY A 3 -9.12 -20.07 22.35
C GLY A 3 -8.09 -19.69 21.29
N SER A 4 -7.90 -20.51 20.26
CA SER A 4 -6.85 -20.20 19.25
C SER A 4 -7.25 -20.48 17.80
N GLN A 5 -8.52 -20.42 17.45
CA GLN A 5 -8.95 -20.70 16.07
C GLN A 5 -9.80 -19.62 15.38
N MET A 6 -9.97 -18.42 15.97
CA MET A 6 -10.93 -17.43 15.42
C MET A 6 -10.37 -16.41 14.42
N PHE A 7 -9.11 -16.49 14.04
CA PHE A 7 -8.51 -15.50 13.12
C PHE A 7 -8.21 -16.01 11.71
N ARG A 8 -8.68 -17.21 11.34
CA ARG A 8 -8.30 -17.83 10.05
C ARG A 8 -9.31 -17.77 8.90
N THR A 9 -10.49 -17.24 9.08
CA THR A 9 -11.52 -17.27 8.03
C THR A 9 -12.23 -15.91 7.90
N GLY A 10 -11.57 -14.93 7.37
CA GLY A 10 -12.16 -13.62 7.12
C GLY A 10 -11.50 -12.82 6.02
N LEU A 11 -10.66 -13.44 5.21
CA LEU A 11 -10.11 -12.81 4.02
C LEU A 11 -10.94 -13.25 2.81
N ILE A 12 -12.19 -12.83 2.77
CA ILE A 12 -12.98 -12.85 1.53
C ILE A 12 -12.44 -11.74 0.65
N MET A 13 -11.95 -12.16 -0.47
CA MET A 13 -11.64 -11.42 -1.65
C MET A 13 -12.53 -10.19 -1.84
N ALA A 14 -12.07 -9.02 -1.43
CA ALA A 14 -12.30 -7.89 -2.27
C ALA A 14 -11.44 -8.18 -3.52
N THR A 15 -12.07 -8.67 -4.56
CA THR A 15 -11.53 -8.60 -5.91
C THR A 15 -11.53 -7.12 -6.28
N SER A 16 -10.73 -6.36 -5.57
CA SER A 16 -10.25 -5.11 -6.12
C SER A 16 -9.51 -5.53 -7.37
N LEU A 17 -10.14 -5.22 -8.49
CA LEU A 17 -9.45 -5.01 -9.73
C LEU A 17 -8.48 -3.85 -9.43
N VAL A 18 -7.39 -4.15 -8.75
CA VAL A 18 -6.20 -3.34 -8.82
C VAL A 18 -5.76 -3.56 -10.27
N ALA A 19 -6.36 -2.75 -11.15
CA ALA A 19 -5.63 -2.40 -12.34
C ALA A 19 -4.28 -2.01 -11.78
N ALA A 20 -3.29 -2.86 -11.98
CA ALA A 20 -1.93 -2.56 -11.69
C ALA A 20 -1.63 -1.28 -12.47
N ALA A 21 -1.85 -0.14 -11.83
CA ALA A 21 -1.17 1.06 -12.19
C ALA A 21 0.28 0.78 -11.79
N GLY A 22 0.89 -0.13 -12.54
CA GLY A 22 2.32 -0.20 -12.63
C GLY A 22 2.71 1.20 -13.01
N ILE A 23 3.47 1.85 -12.16
CA ILE A 23 4.17 3.06 -12.51
C ILE A 23 5.06 2.64 -13.68
N LEU A 24 4.52 2.75 -14.88
CA LEU A 24 5.31 2.67 -16.09
C LEU A 24 6.23 3.87 -16.05
N ALA A 25 7.49 3.62 -15.76
CA ALA A 25 8.53 4.58 -16.04
C ALA A 25 8.36 4.97 -17.51
N GLN A 26 7.92 6.20 -17.74
CA GLN A 26 7.70 6.73 -19.05
C GLN A 26 9.02 6.74 -19.80
N THR A 27 9.11 5.96 -20.86
CA THR A 27 10.09 6.21 -21.90
C THR A 27 9.52 7.27 -22.84
N PRO A 28 10.21 8.36 -23.11
CA PRO A 28 9.77 9.30 -24.12
C PRO A 28 9.87 8.63 -25.49
N ASN A 29 8.73 8.52 -26.16
CA ASN A 29 8.64 8.02 -27.52
C ASN A 29 9.08 9.13 -28.48
N SER A 30 10.33 9.11 -28.90
CA SER A 30 10.84 9.98 -29.95
C SER A 30 10.63 9.30 -31.30
N GLN A 31 9.51 9.58 -31.93
CA GLN A 31 9.42 9.40 -33.39
C GLN A 31 10.13 10.56 -34.07
N THR A 32 11.34 10.33 -34.51
CA THR A 32 12.07 11.24 -35.39
C THR A 32 11.78 10.83 -36.82
N GLN A 33 11.01 11.64 -37.50
CA GLN A 33 10.95 11.61 -38.97
C GLN A 33 12.30 12.05 -39.54
N GLN A 34 12.87 11.20 -40.37
CA GLN A 34 14.01 11.54 -41.22
C GLN A 34 13.60 12.59 -42.22
N GLN A 35 14.25 13.75 -42.22
CA GLN A 35 14.45 14.57 -43.38
C GLN A 35 15.95 14.83 -43.54
N GLN A 36 16.46 14.30 -44.63
CA GLN A 36 17.78 14.61 -45.18
C GLN A 36 17.82 16.07 -45.64
N GLN A 37 18.86 16.81 -45.18
CA GLN A 37 19.46 17.88 -46.01
C GLN A 37 20.94 18.03 -45.69
N GLN A 38 21.72 18.10 -46.74
CA GLN A 38 23.17 18.18 -46.79
C GLN A 38 23.71 19.59 -46.48
N PRO A 39 25.04 19.74 -46.34
CA PRO A 39 25.69 20.77 -45.55
C PRO A 39 26.04 22.02 -46.39
N VAL A 40 26.07 23.17 -45.72
CA VAL A 40 26.73 24.38 -46.24
C VAL A 40 27.75 24.86 -45.22
N ALA A 41 28.97 24.98 -45.70
CA ALA A 41 30.11 25.48 -44.97
C ALA A 41 30.01 27.01 -44.75
N GLY A 42 30.46 27.49 -43.64
CA GLY A 42 30.65 28.92 -43.34
C GLY A 42 31.52 29.12 -42.12
N ALA A 43 32.65 29.79 -42.32
CA ALA A 43 33.82 29.96 -41.49
C ALA A 43 33.62 30.72 -40.17
N PRO A 44 34.67 30.85 -39.33
CA PRO A 44 34.60 30.99 -37.89
C PRO A 44 34.53 32.45 -37.40
N SER A 45 33.83 32.65 -36.30
CA SER A 45 34.04 33.85 -35.48
C SER A 45 34.46 33.49 -34.06
N THR A 46 35.69 33.81 -33.78
CA THR A 46 36.26 33.90 -32.43
C THR A 46 35.53 34.95 -31.63
N ASP A 47 35.14 34.66 -30.36
CA ASP A 47 35.48 35.51 -29.22
C ASP A 47 35.08 34.91 -27.86
N LYS A 48 36.13 34.93 -27.01
CA LYS A 48 36.14 35.14 -25.57
C LYS A 48 35.62 34.09 -24.60
N GLN A 49 36.61 33.39 -23.99
CA GLN A 49 36.70 33.05 -22.58
C GLN A 49 35.35 32.71 -21.89
N GLY A 50 34.99 31.43 -21.92
CA GLY A 50 34.10 30.81 -21.00
C GLY A 50 34.70 29.46 -20.59
N GLN A 51 35.06 29.31 -19.31
CA GLN A 51 35.45 28.05 -18.73
C GLN A 51 34.39 26.99 -19.08
N PRO A 52 34.79 25.72 -19.36
CA PRO A 52 33.83 24.66 -19.53
C PRO A 52 33.11 24.46 -18.18
N GLN A 53 31.87 24.90 -18.08
CA GLN A 53 30.97 24.43 -17.04
C GLN A 53 30.85 22.93 -17.22
N ALA A 54 31.42 22.18 -16.28
CA ALA A 54 31.13 20.76 -16.16
C ALA A 54 29.63 20.60 -16.00
N ALA A 55 28.98 19.99 -16.99
CA ALA A 55 27.62 19.56 -16.86
C ALA A 55 27.50 18.71 -15.59
N PRO A 56 26.49 18.89 -14.77
CA PRO A 56 26.30 18.03 -13.61
C PRO A 56 26.17 16.60 -14.13
N LEU A 57 27.09 15.73 -13.69
CA LEU A 57 27.00 14.29 -13.88
C LEU A 57 25.82 13.76 -13.04
N THR A 58 24.61 13.95 -13.52
CA THR A 58 23.48 13.16 -13.09
C THR A 58 23.67 11.77 -13.70
N LEU A 59 24.30 10.89 -12.95
CA LEU A 59 24.26 9.47 -13.20
C LEU A 59 22.86 8.96 -12.88
N GLU A 60 21.91 9.28 -13.75
CA GLU A 60 20.73 8.43 -13.86
C GLU A 60 21.23 7.10 -14.41
N PRO A 61 21.00 5.98 -13.70
CA PRO A 61 21.38 4.68 -14.22
C PRO A 61 20.70 4.52 -15.58
N ALA A 62 21.49 4.30 -16.62
CA ALA A 62 20.99 4.08 -17.98
C ALA A 62 19.88 3.04 -17.93
N ALA A 63 18.73 3.35 -18.50
CA ALA A 63 17.61 2.41 -18.58
C ALA A 63 18.14 1.09 -19.17
N PRO A 64 17.87 -0.08 -18.54
CA PRO A 64 18.33 -1.35 -19.04
C PRO A 64 17.88 -1.54 -20.50
N PRO A 65 18.70 -2.18 -21.36
CA PRO A 65 18.32 -2.40 -22.74
C PRO A 65 17.02 -3.19 -22.84
N VAL A 66 16.21 -2.85 -23.85
CA VAL A 66 14.96 -3.56 -24.13
C VAL A 66 15.26 -5.00 -24.51
N ASN A 67 14.67 -5.96 -23.79
CA ASN A 67 14.82 -7.39 -24.02
C ASN A 67 13.45 -7.97 -24.40
N ALA A 68 13.29 -8.37 -25.68
CA ALA A 68 12.02 -8.89 -26.18
C ALA A 68 11.52 -10.16 -25.45
N GLU A 69 12.44 -11.01 -24.96
CA GLU A 69 12.07 -12.18 -24.18
C GLU A 69 11.53 -11.79 -22.78
N GLU A 70 12.14 -10.79 -22.16
CA GLU A 70 11.72 -10.24 -20.89
C GLU A 70 10.33 -9.59 -21.02
N ASP A 71 10.10 -8.80 -22.06
CA ASP A 71 8.81 -8.17 -22.36
C ASP A 71 7.73 -9.24 -22.61
N ALA A 72 8.04 -10.30 -23.34
CA ALA A 72 7.13 -11.43 -23.55
C ALA A 72 6.82 -12.20 -22.26
N ALA A 73 7.82 -12.41 -21.41
CA ALA A 73 7.65 -13.08 -20.12
C ALA A 73 6.77 -12.25 -19.18
N LEU A 74 6.98 -10.93 -19.11
CA LEU A 74 6.12 -10.03 -18.34
C LEU A 74 4.69 -10.03 -18.86
N LYS A 75 4.50 -9.97 -20.17
CA LYS A 75 3.17 -10.05 -20.78
C LYS A 75 2.46 -11.34 -20.40
N ALA A 76 3.15 -12.48 -20.49
CA ALA A 76 2.61 -13.77 -20.08
C ALA A 76 2.22 -13.77 -18.58
N PHE A 77 3.06 -13.20 -17.72
CA PHE A 77 2.76 -13.05 -16.29
C PHE A 77 1.50 -12.20 -16.04
N ARG A 78 1.35 -11.06 -16.73
CA ARG A 78 0.18 -10.18 -16.62
C ARG A 78 -1.12 -10.86 -17.07
N GLU A 79 -1.05 -11.67 -18.12
CA GLU A 79 -2.19 -12.41 -18.69
C GLU A 79 -2.63 -13.62 -17.83
N MET A 80 -1.80 -14.03 -16.85
CA MET A 80 -2.19 -15.10 -15.94
C MET A 80 -3.39 -14.69 -15.09
N LYS A 81 -4.43 -15.52 -15.13
CA LYS A 81 -5.64 -15.30 -14.34
C LYS A 81 -5.37 -15.41 -12.84
N ASN A 82 -6.05 -14.60 -12.05
CA ASN A 82 -5.90 -14.58 -10.58
C ASN A 82 -6.62 -15.76 -9.86
N ASN A 83 -7.12 -16.77 -10.60
CA ASN A 83 -7.74 -17.95 -10.01
C ASN A 83 -6.72 -18.96 -9.43
N ASP A 84 -5.46 -18.87 -9.82
CA ASP A 84 -4.36 -19.67 -9.28
C ASP A 84 -3.18 -18.78 -8.89
N LEU A 85 -3.33 -18.12 -7.74
CA LEU A 85 -2.31 -17.19 -7.23
C LEU A 85 -0.98 -17.90 -6.88
N ALA A 86 -1.02 -19.19 -6.53
CA ALA A 86 0.20 -19.93 -6.23
C ALA A 86 1.02 -20.17 -7.50
N LYS A 87 0.36 -20.52 -8.62
CA LYS A 87 1.03 -20.65 -9.91
C LYS A 87 1.58 -19.32 -10.42
N LYS A 88 0.83 -18.24 -10.20
CA LYS A 88 1.29 -16.89 -10.57
C LYS A 88 2.49 -16.46 -9.72
N GLU A 89 2.53 -16.84 -8.45
CA GLU A 89 3.68 -16.59 -7.57
C GLU A 89 4.91 -17.36 -8.04
N GLN A 90 4.77 -18.64 -8.42
CA GLN A 90 5.89 -19.40 -8.99
C GLN A 90 6.42 -18.73 -10.28
N ALA A 91 5.52 -18.24 -11.14
CA ALA A 91 5.94 -17.50 -12.33
C ALA A 91 6.65 -16.18 -12.00
N ALA A 92 6.29 -15.52 -10.89
CA ALA A 92 7.00 -14.36 -10.37
C ALA A 92 8.44 -14.71 -9.94
N GLU A 93 8.62 -15.81 -9.20
CA GLU A 93 9.95 -16.30 -8.80
C GLU A 93 10.81 -16.69 -10.01
N ASP A 94 10.22 -17.40 -10.97
CA ASP A 94 10.89 -17.80 -12.22
C ASP A 94 11.33 -16.57 -13.02
N PHE A 95 10.46 -15.54 -13.09
CA PHE A 95 10.79 -14.27 -13.75
C PHE A 95 11.99 -13.58 -13.10
N LEU A 96 11.98 -13.43 -11.77
CA LEU A 96 13.06 -12.78 -11.03
C LEU A 96 14.37 -13.57 -11.11
N THR A 97 14.28 -14.89 -11.18
CA THR A 97 15.45 -15.78 -11.35
C THR A 97 16.05 -15.64 -12.75
N LYS A 98 15.19 -15.63 -13.77
CA LYS A 98 15.65 -15.53 -15.18
C LYS A 98 16.13 -14.12 -15.53
N TYR A 99 15.50 -13.08 -14.95
CA TYR A 99 15.78 -11.68 -15.24
C TYR A 99 16.13 -10.87 -13.98
N PRO A 100 17.26 -11.17 -13.30
CA PRO A 100 17.59 -10.58 -12.00
C PRO A 100 17.87 -9.08 -12.05
N GLN A 101 18.09 -8.51 -13.24
CA GLN A 101 18.28 -7.06 -13.46
C GLN A 101 17.13 -6.41 -14.23
N SER A 102 15.98 -7.09 -14.33
CA SER A 102 14.81 -6.59 -15.05
C SER A 102 14.34 -5.24 -14.49
N ARG A 103 13.98 -4.34 -15.39
CA ARG A 103 13.26 -3.10 -15.07
C ARG A 103 11.86 -3.35 -14.52
N TYR A 104 11.31 -4.56 -14.73
CA TYR A 104 9.97 -4.95 -14.30
C TYR A 104 9.93 -5.59 -12.91
N ARG A 105 11.10 -5.75 -12.24
CA ARG A 105 11.15 -6.28 -10.87
C ARG A 105 10.19 -5.60 -9.89
N PRO A 106 9.98 -4.27 -9.93
CA PRO A 106 9.05 -3.62 -9.01
C PRO A 106 7.62 -4.13 -9.14
N GLU A 107 7.14 -4.36 -10.35
CA GLU A 107 5.81 -4.90 -10.58
C GLU A 107 5.68 -6.33 -10.04
N ILE A 108 6.71 -7.15 -10.29
CA ILE A 108 6.74 -8.52 -9.79
C ILE A 108 6.79 -8.55 -8.25
N TYR A 109 7.63 -7.73 -7.64
CA TYR A 109 7.68 -7.62 -6.17
C TYR A 109 6.37 -7.09 -5.59
N SER A 110 5.73 -6.11 -6.24
CA SER A 110 4.41 -5.61 -5.81
C SER A 110 3.38 -6.73 -5.76
N PHE A 111 3.35 -7.59 -6.78
CA PHE A 111 2.50 -8.77 -6.78
C PHE A 111 2.85 -9.73 -5.62
N GLN A 112 4.12 -10.06 -5.43
CA GLN A 112 4.56 -10.96 -4.36
C GLN A 112 4.24 -10.41 -2.96
N VAL A 113 4.41 -9.11 -2.72
CA VAL A 113 4.02 -8.45 -1.45
C VAL A 113 2.54 -8.68 -1.17
N GLN A 114 1.66 -8.46 -2.16
CA GLN A 114 0.22 -8.71 -2.00
C GLN A 114 -0.10 -10.20 -1.83
N TYR A 115 0.58 -11.07 -2.54
CA TYR A 115 0.43 -12.50 -2.42
C TYR A 115 0.76 -12.98 -1.00
N PHE A 116 1.95 -12.66 -0.48
CA PHE A 116 2.36 -13.08 0.86
C PHE A 116 1.48 -12.44 1.95
N ARG A 117 1.06 -11.18 1.78
CA ARG A 117 0.05 -10.57 2.64
C ARG A 117 -1.23 -11.38 2.67
N SER A 118 -1.74 -11.80 1.51
CA SER A 118 -2.98 -12.60 1.41
C SER A 118 -2.87 -13.98 2.06
N LYS A 119 -1.65 -14.53 2.12
CA LYS A 119 -1.34 -15.79 2.80
C LYS A 119 -1.07 -15.63 4.30
N GLY A 120 -0.99 -14.40 4.80
CA GLY A 120 -0.60 -14.10 6.18
C GLY A 120 0.89 -14.39 6.46
N ASP A 121 1.70 -14.59 5.42
CA ASP A 121 3.15 -14.77 5.54
C ASP A 121 3.84 -13.40 5.63
N THR A 122 3.78 -12.84 6.83
CA THR A 122 4.26 -11.48 7.09
C THR A 122 5.77 -11.35 6.88
N ASP A 123 6.54 -12.41 7.17
CA ASP A 123 7.99 -12.36 7.08
C ASP A 123 8.43 -12.34 5.59
N LYS A 124 7.82 -13.17 4.75
CA LYS A 124 8.08 -13.11 3.30
C LYS A 124 7.56 -11.82 2.68
N MET A 125 6.41 -11.34 3.12
CA MET A 125 5.88 -10.05 2.67
C MET A 125 6.87 -8.93 2.98
N GLU A 126 7.38 -8.85 4.21
CA GLU A 126 8.33 -7.83 4.63
C GLU A 126 9.66 -7.94 3.86
N ALA A 127 10.23 -9.14 3.76
CA ALA A 127 11.48 -9.36 3.01
C ALA A 127 11.36 -8.99 1.51
N THR A 128 10.20 -9.26 0.91
CA THR A 128 9.95 -8.89 -0.50
C THR A 128 9.76 -7.38 -0.65
N ALA A 129 9.04 -6.76 0.27
CA ALA A 129 8.86 -5.31 0.29
C ALA A 129 10.19 -4.56 0.48
N ASP A 130 11.08 -5.08 1.32
CA ASP A 130 12.43 -4.49 1.49
C ASP A 130 13.22 -4.53 0.17
N LYS A 131 13.11 -5.60 -0.63
CA LYS A 131 13.71 -5.67 -1.98
C LYS A 131 13.08 -4.65 -2.93
N GLN A 132 11.77 -4.50 -2.90
CA GLN A 132 11.07 -3.51 -3.72
C GLN A 132 11.46 -2.08 -3.33
N LEU A 133 11.45 -1.77 -2.03
CA LEU A 133 11.79 -0.44 -1.53
C LEU A 133 13.27 -0.09 -1.68
N ALA A 134 14.16 -1.10 -1.79
CA ALA A 134 15.54 -0.86 -2.19
C ALA A 134 15.67 -0.34 -3.63
N LEU A 135 14.74 -0.72 -4.52
CA LEU A 135 14.69 -0.23 -5.90
C LEU A 135 13.87 1.07 -6.02
N PHE A 136 12.77 1.15 -5.29
CA PHE A 136 11.81 2.26 -5.29
C PHE A 136 11.49 2.69 -3.87
N PRO A 137 12.38 3.46 -3.22
CA PRO A 137 12.24 3.84 -1.81
C PRO A 137 11.02 4.74 -1.54
N ASN A 138 10.42 5.27 -2.58
CA ASN A 138 9.27 6.17 -2.53
C ASN A 138 8.00 5.56 -3.16
N ASP A 139 7.85 4.23 -3.13
CA ASP A 139 6.59 3.59 -3.52
C ASP A 139 5.58 3.64 -2.37
N PRO A 140 4.57 4.54 -2.44
CA PRO A 140 3.64 4.76 -1.34
C PRO A 140 2.73 3.54 -1.11
N GLN A 141 2.44 2.76 -2.14
CA GLN A 141 1.59 1.57 -2.01
C GLN A 141 2.27 0.49 -1.17
N THR A 142 3.52 0.16 -1.48
CA THR A 142 4.28 -0.82 -0.69
C THR A 142 4.50 -0.34 0.74
N LEU A 143 4.85 0.94 0.91
CA LEU A 143 5.00 1.54 2.24
C LEU A 143 3.70 1.42 3.06
N ALA A 144 2.54 1.78 2.48
CA ALA A 144 1.25 1.70 3.17
C ALA A 144 0.84 0.25 3.48
N VAL A 145 1.06 -0.68 2.55
CA VAL A 145 0.75 -2.11 2.73
C VAL A 145 1.57 -2.69 3.89
N VAL A 146 2.88 -2.48 3.90
CA VAL A 146 3.74 -2.98 4.99
C VAL A 146 3.40 -2.29 6.30
N GLY A 147 3.31 -0.96 6.29
CA GLY A 147 2.99 -0.16 7.47
C GLY A 147 1.66 -0.55 8.13
N SER A 148 0.63 -0.88 7.34
CA SER A 148 -0.66 -1.32 7.86
C SER A 148 -0.68 -2.79 8.30
N THR A 149 0.13 -3.65 7.66
CA THR A 149 0.11 -5.09 7.93
C THR A 149 0.93 -5.45 9.16
N LEU A 150 2.11 -4.86 9.34
CA LEU A 150 3.01 -5.18 10.46
C LEU A 150 2.32 -5.09 11.82
N PRO A 151 1.65 -3.99 12.22
CA PRO A 151 1.03 -3.89 13.52
C PRO A 151 -0.18 -4.81 13.70
N ARG A 152 -0.87 -5.18 12.61
CA ARG A 152 -2.01 -6.11 12.63
C ARG A 152 -1.55 -7.56 12.85
N ALA A 153 -0.44 -7.95 12.25
CA ALA A 153 0.11 -9.31 12.33
C ALA A 153 0.81 -9.61 13.65
N MET A 154 1.07 -8.61 14.50
CA MET A 154 1.76 -8.78 15.77
C MET A 154 0.95 -9.63 16.75
N ASN A 155 1.66 -10.52 17.45
CA ASN A 155 1.15 -11.35 18.54
C ASN A 155 2.13 -11.34 19.74
N ALA A 156 1.83 -12.10 20.79
CA ALA A 156 2.65 -12.15 21.99
C ALA A 156 4.10 -12.65 21.77
N SER A 157 4.34 -13.37 20.67
CA SER A 157 5.66 -13.91 20.31
C SER A 157 6.41 -13.04 19.31
N THR A 158 5.88 -11.87 18.96
CA THR A 158 6.52 -10.97 17.99
C THR A 158 7.83 -10.44 18.55
N PRO A 159 8.98 -10.67 17.87
CA PRO A 159 10.26 -10.10 18.30
C PRO A 159 10.24 -8.57 18.18
N ASP A 160 10.90 -7.90 19.14
CA ASP A 160 11.10 -6.44 19.12
C ASP A 160 9.84 -5.63 18.72
N PRO A 161 8.70 -5.79 19.43
CA PRO A 161 7.44 -5.18 19.02
C PRO A 161 7.54 -3.66 18.88
N GLY A 162 8.35 -3.00 19.70
CA GLY A 162 8.59 -1.56 19.63
C GLY A 162 9.23 -1.14 18.32
N LYS A 163 10.24 -1.86 17.85
CA LYS A 163 10.89 -1.57 16.56
C LYS A 163 9.95 -1.81 15.39
N ARG A 164 9.15 -2.88 15.46
CA ARG A 164 8.17 -3.21 14.40
C ARG A 164 7.07 -2.14 14.31
N LEU A 165 6.59 -1.63 15.45
CA LEU A 165 5.66 -0.51 15.48
C LEU A 165 6.27 0.79 14.94
N ALA A 166 7.53 1.09 15.30
CA ALA A 166 8.22 2.26 14.78
C ALA A 166 8.43 2.20 13.26
N LYS A 167 8.82 1.03 12.71
CA LYS A 167 8.93 0.80 11.25
C LYS A 167 7.57 1.02 10.57
N ALA A 168 6.50 0.45 11.14
CA ALA A 168 5.15 0.60 10.59
C ALA A 168 4.70 2.05 10.56
N GLU A 169 4.92 2.80 11.64
CA GLU A 169 4.62 4.22 11.73
C GLU A 169 5.38 5.04 10.68
N GLN A 170 6.70 4.85 10.59
CA GLN A 170 7.55 5.54 9.61
C GLN A 170 7.07 5.26 8.16
N TYR A 171 6.72 4.02 7.85
CA TYR A 171 6.28 3.63 6.52
C TYR A 171 4.92 4.26 6.17
N CYS A 172 3.97 4.25 7.10
CA CYS A 172 2.67 4.90 6.90
C CYS A 172 2.81 6.42 6.73
N GLN A 173 3.61 7.08 7.56
CA GLN A 173 3.87 8.52 7.46
C GLN A 173 4.50 8.87 6.11
N LYS A 174 5.54 8.13 5.71
CA LYS A 174 6.21 8.33 4.43
C LYS A 174 5.26 8.11 3.25
N ALA A 175 4.38 7.10 3.30
CA ALA A 175 3.37 6.89 2.26
C ALA A 175 2.45 8.11 2.11
N LEU A 176 1.96 8.66 3.22
CA LEU A 176 1.08 9.83 3.22
C LEU A 176 1.79 11.11 2.73
N GLU A 177 3.08 11.26 3.02
CA GLU A 177 3.90 12.37 2.53
C GLU A 177 4.08 12.32 1.01
N ILE A 178 4.32 11.12 0.47
CA ILE A 178 4.59 10.93 -0.96
C ILE A 178 3.32 11.00 -1.82
N LEU A 179 2.20 10.46 -1.34
CA LEU A 179 0.96 10.32 -2.12
C LEU A 179 0.51 11.60 -2.84
N PRO A 180 0.55 12.81 -2.24
CA PRO A 180 0.17 14.04 -2.93
C PRO A 180 1.05 14.36 -4.13
N THR A 181 2.32 13.93 -4.10
CA THR A 181 3.33 14.26 -5.12
C THR A 181 3.30 13.33 -6.33
N ILE A 182 2.57 12.20 -6.24
CA ILE A 182 2.51 11.22 -7.33
C ILE A 182 1.75 11.80 -8.52
N ALA A 183 2.46 11.87 -9.66
CA ALA A 183 1.85 12.27 -10.91
C ALA A 183 0.95 11.15 -11.45
N LYS A 184 -0.19 11.54 -12.06
CA LYS A 184 -1.07 10.59 -12.71
C LYS A 184 -0.40 10.02 -13.97
N PRO A 185 -0.32 8.68 -14.11
CA PRO A 185 0.19 8.07 -15.33
C PRO A 185 -0.69 8.40 -16.54
N GLU A 186 -0.07 8.51 -17.70
CA GLU A 186 -0.77 8.74 -18.95
C GLU A 186 -1.76 7.60 -19.24
N GLY A 187 -2.94 7.93 -19.75
CA GLY A 187 -3.98 6.95 -20.06
C GLY A 187 -4.79 6.42 -18.88
N VAL A 188 -4.45 6.77 -17.63
CA VAL A 188 -5.24 6.38 -16.46
C VAL A 188 -6.36 7.41 -16.24
N PRO A 189 -7.65 6.98 -16.12
CA PRO A 189 -8.76 7.87 -15.77
C PRO A 189 -8.56 8.52 -14.40
N ASP A 190 -9.05 9.76 -14.23
CA ASP A 190 -8.86 10.54 -13.00
C ASP A 190 -9.50 9.87 -11.77
N ASP A 191 -10.68 9.29 -11.93
CA ASP A 191 -11.40 8.59 -10.88
C ASP A 191 -10.70 7.30 -10.43
N VAL A 192 -10.10 6.57 -11.38
CA VAL A 192 -9.31 5.36 -11.08
C VAL A 192 -8.05 5.73 -10.32
N PHE A 193 -7.35 6.78 -10.77
CA PHE A 193 -6.15 7.26 -10.10
C PHE A 193 -6.45 7.79 -8.69
N GLN A 194 -7.51 8.60 -8.53
CA GLN A 194 -7.91 9.13 -7.24
C GLN A 194 -8.33 8.01 -6.28
N ARG A 195 -9.11 7.04 -6.74
CA ARG A 195 -9.49 5.86 -5.94
C ARG A 195 -8.27 5.10 -5.44
N ALA A 196 -7.26 4.87 -6.29
CA ALA A 196 -6.02 4.19 -5.89
C ALA A 196 -5.26 4.99 -4.82
N LYS A 197 -5.21 6.32 -4.93
CA LYS A 197 -4.62 7.21 -3.91
C LYS A 197 -5.40 7.12 -2.60
N ASP A 198 -6.71 7.19 -2.65
CA ASP A 198 -7.58 7.14 -1.47
C ASP A 198 -7.46 5.80 -0.74
N GLN A 199 -7.45 4.68 -1.46
CA GLN A 199 -7.21 3.35 -0.89
C GLN A 199 -5.83 3.25 -0.23
N THR A 200 -4.78 3.79 -0.87
CA THR A 200 -3.43 3.78 -0.30
C THR A 200 -3.35 4.65 0.95
N ALA A 201 -3.98 5.83 0.93
CA ALA A 201 -4.05 6.70 2.10
C ALA A 201 -4.84 6.06 3.24
N ALA A 202 -5.96 5.39 2.94
CA ALA A 202 -6.76 4.66 3.92
C ALA A 202 -5.96 3.54 4.61
N LEU A 203 -5.17 2.78 3.84
CA LEU A 203 -4.26 1.78 4.40
C LEU A 203 -3.25 2.43 5.36
N ALA A 204 -2.63 3.54 4.96
CA ALA A 204 -1.64 4.22 5.79
C ALA A 204 -2.26 4.80 7.08
N TYR A 205 -3.43 5.45 6.99
CA TYR A 205 -4.13 5.94 8.19
C TYR A 205 -4.60 4.78 9.08
N GLY A 206 -5.14 3.69 8.52
CA GLY A 206 -5.49 2.49 9.28
C GLY A 206 -4.28 1.86 9.98
N GLY A 207 -3.11 1.91 9.33
CA GLY A 207 -1.82 1.50 9.90
C GLY A 207 -1.42 2.35 11.09
N LEU A 208 -1.43 3.69 10.97
CA LEU A 208 -1.14 4.63 12.06
C LEU A 208 -2.10 4.43 13.24
N GLY A 209 -3.41 4.34 12.97
CA GLY A 209 -4.40 4.05 14.01
C GLY A 209 -4.10 2.73 14.73
N THR A 210 -3.68 1.69 13.97
CA THR A 210 -3.34 0.39 14.58
C THR A 210 -2.05 0.47 15.41
N VAL A 211 -1.06 1.26 14.99
CA VAL A 211 0.16 1.51 15.78
C VAL A 211 -0.18 2.16 17.12
N ASP A 212 -0.99 3.22 17.10
CA ASP A 212 -1.42 3.91 18.32
C ASP A 212 -2.28 3.00 19.21
N PHE A 213 -3.19 2.23 18.61
CA PHE A 213 -3.96 1.19 19.31
C PHE A 213 -3.07 0.18 20.02
N ARG A 214 -2.03 -0.35 19.35
CA ARG A 214 -1.08 -1.31 19.94
C ARG A 214 -0.24 -0.71 21.06
N ARG A 215 -0.02 0.60 21.05
CA ARG A 215 0.64 1.35 22.12
C ARG A 215 -0.31 1.70 23.29
N GLY A 216 -1.60 1.37 23.19
CA GLY A 216 -2.62 1.75 24.16
C GLY A 216 -3.04 3.22 24.10
N LYS A 217 -2.62 3.96 23.07
CA LYS A 217 -2.95 5.37 22.82
C LYS A 217 -4.29 5.49 22.11
N TYR A 218 -5.36 5.08 22.77
CA TYR A 218 -6.68 4.97 22.11
C TYR A 218 -7.20 6.30 21.60
N ALA A 219 -6.99 7.40 22.32
CA ALA A 219 -7.41 8.73 21.90
C ALA A 219 -6.66 9.18 20.62
N ASP A 220 -5.36 8.87 20.51
CA ASP A 220 -4.54 9.22 19.35
C ASP A 220 -4.89 8.35 18.13
N ALA A 221 -5.38 7.13 18.34
CA ALA A 221 -5.78 6.21 17.29
C ALA A 221 -7.08 6.64 16.57
N ILE A 222 -8.03 7.27 17.29
CA ILE A 222 -9.36 7.65 16.78
C ILE A 222 -9.25 8.49 15.48
N PRO A 223 -8.56 9.63 15.44
CA PRO A 223 -8.54 10.47 14.24
C PRO A 223 -7.91 9.78 13.02
N ASN A 224 -6.99 8.83 13.24
CA ASN A 224 -6.41 8.05 12.17
C ASN A 224 -7.41 7.04 11.60
N PHE A 225 -8.14 6.30 12.44
CA PHE A 225 -9.17 5.39 11.97
C PHE A 225 -10.34 6.13 11.33
N GLU A 226 -10.77 7.28 11.85
CA GLU A 226 -11.80 8.12 11.22
C GLU A 226 -11.42 8.55 9.80
N LYS A 227 -10.18 8.97 9.60
CA LYS A 227 -9.67 9.30 8.26
C LYS A 227 -9.69 8.07 7.37
N ALA A 228 -9.20 6.92 7.85
CA ALA A 228 -9.17 5.68 7.08
C ALA A 228 -10.57 5.28 6.58
N VAL A 229 -11.58 5.24 7.46
CA VAL A 229 -12.94 4.81 7.09
C VAL A 229 -13.72 5.85 6.28
N ARG A 230 -13.30 7.12 6.31
CA ARG A 230 -13.96 8.20 5.56
C ARG A 230 -13.51 8.29 4.11
N ILE A 231 -12.21 8.06 3.86
CA ILE A 231 -11.65 8.23 2.52
C ILE A 231 -11.69 6.94 1.70
N ASP A 232 -11.78 5.78 2.33
CA ASP A 232 -11.86 4.51 1.62
C ASP A 232 -13.25 4.33 1.02
N PRO A 233 -13.40 4.19 -0.30
CA PRO A 233 -14.69 3.89 -0.93
C PRO A 233 -15.25 2.51 -0.52
N GLU A 234 -14.39 1.61 -0.07
CA GLU A 234 -14.74 0.27 0.43
C GLU A 234 -14.05 0.02 1.79
N PRO A 235 -14.53 0.67 2.88
CA PRO A 235 -13.83 0.68 4.15
C PRO A 235 -13.62 -0.72 4.74
N ASP A 236 -12.40 -0.99 5.20
CA ASP A 236 -12.06 -2.22 5.91
C ASP A 236 -12.85 -2.30 7.23
N PRO A 237 -13.68 -3.34 7.46
CA PRO A 237 -14.45 -3.51 8.69
C PRO A 237 -13.57 -3.55 9.94
N VAL A 238 -12.30 -3.96 9.83
CA VAL A 238 -11.34 -3.94 10.95
C VAL A 238 -11.09 -2.51 11.42
N ASN A 239 -11.00 -1.53 10.52
CA ASN A 239 -10.82 -0.13 10.89
C ASN A 239 -12.03 0.42 11.66
N TYR A 240 -13.26 0.07 11.26
CA TYR A 240 -14.44 0.42 12.03
C TYR A 240 -14.49 -0.25 13.41
N TYR A 241 -14.11 -1.53 13.48
CA TYR A 241 -14.06 -2.26 14.75
C TYR A 241 -13.07 -1.62 15.73
N LEU A 242 -11.85 -1.32 15.26
CA LEU A 242 -10.81 -0.70 16.07
C LEU A 242 -11.16 0.74 16.46
N LEU A 243 -11.78 1.51 15.55
CA LEU A 243 -12.33 2.83 15.84
C LEU A 243 -13.34 2.76 16.98
N ALA A 244 -14.31 1.84 16.87
CA ALA A 244 -15.32 1.64 17.89
C ALA A 244 -14.72 1.24 19.25
N TYR A 245 -13.76 0.33 19.23
CA TYR A 245 -13.05 -0.09 20.44
C TYR A 245 -12.30 1.08 21.10
N CYS A 246 -11.62 1.92 20.31
CA CYS A 246 -10.92 3.11 20.81
C CYS A 246 -11.92 4.10 21.43
N ASN A 247 -13.03 4.37 20.76
CA ASN A 247 -14.11 5.22 21.31
C ASN A 247 -14.67 4.66 22.61
N GLN A 248 -14.89 3.35 22.70
CA GLN A 248 -15.35 2.70 23.94
C GLN A 248 -14.32 2.87 25.08
N LYS A 249 -13.02 2.73 24.79
CA LYS A 249 -11.95 2.90 25.77
C LYS A 249 -11.79 4.34 26.26
N THR A 250 -12.21 5.30 25.46
CA THR A 250 -12.18 6.73 25.79
C THR A 250 -13.56 7.25 26.25
N SER A 251 -14.51 6.35 26.54
CA SER A 251 -15.86 6.65 27.02
C SER A 251 -16.74 7.42 26.04
N HIS A 252 -16.44 7.39 24.74
CA HIS A 252 -17.28 7.91 23.66
C HIS A 252 -18.23 6.80 23.17
N PHE A 253 -19.20 6.40 24.03
CA PHE A 253 -20.01 5.19 23.78
C PHE A 253 -20.92 5.28 22.58
N ASP A 254 -21.52 6.44 22.32
CA ASP A 254 -22.41 6.64 21.15
C ASP A 254 -21.63 6.51 19.85
N ASP A 255 -20.40 7.03 19.79
CA ASP A 255 -19.51 6.89 18.64
C ASP A 255 -19.05 5.44 18.49
N ALA A 256 -18.80 4.74 19.59
CA ALA A 256 -18.49 3.31 19.59
C ALA A 256 -19.63 2.48 19.00
N VAL A 257 -20.88 2.72 19.44
CA VAL A 257 -22.09 2.06 18.91
C VAL A 257 -22.22 2.32 17.41
N SER A 258 -22.06 3.57 17.00
CA SER A 258 -22.16 3.97 15.59
C SER A 258 -21.11 3.22 14.75
N ALA A 259 -19.85 3.19 15.17
CA ALA A 259 -18.77 2.56 14.43
C ALA A 259 -18.91 1.02 14.39
N TYR A 260 -19.31 0.36 15.50
CA TYR A 260 -19.60 -1.07 15.51
C TYR A 260 -20.79 -1.42 14.58
N THR A 261 -21.81 -0.58 14.55
CA THR A 261 -22.97 -0.77 13.65
C THR A 261 -22.54 -0.68 12.18
N LYS A 262 -21.69 0.27 11.83
CA LYS A 262 -21.12 0.39 10.47
C LYS A 262 -20.26 -0.84 10.13
N CYS A 263 -19.46 -1.33 11.07
CA CYS A 263 -18.69 -2.56 10.92
C CYS A 263 -19.62 -3.75 10.60
N ALA A 264 -20.71 -3.91 11.35
CA ALA A 264 -21.67 -5.00 11.18
C ALA A 264 -22.43 -4.94 9.86
N ALA A 265 -22.56 -3.75 9.26
CA ALA A 265 -23.23 -3.57 7.98
C ALA A 265 -22.37 -4.02 6.78
N ILE A 266 -21.05 -4.15 6.96
CA ILE A 266 -20.16 -4.59 5.88
C ILE A 266 -20.16 -6.12 5.80
N PRO A 267 -20.50 -6.72 4.63
CA PRO A 267 -20.46 -8.17 4.43
C PRO A 267 -19.05 -8.70 4.65
N SER A 268 -18.82 -9.35 5.79
CA SER A 268 -17.49 -9.87 6.18
C SER A 268 -17.62 -10.91 7.28
N GLY A 269 -16.55 -11.65 7.56
CA GLY A 269 -16.49 -12.55 8.72
C GLY A 269 -16.57 -11.85 10.08
N MET A 270 -16.56 -10.52 10.11
CA MET A 270 -16.65 -9.73 11.35
C MET A 270 -18.08 -9.30 11.72
N GLN A 271 -19.08 -9.51 10.84
CA GLN A 271 -20.44 -9.01 11.07
C GLN A 271 -21.02 -9.41 12.43
N ALA A 272 -20.91 -10.70 12.79
CA ALA A 272 -21.42 -11.20 14.07
C ALA A 272 -20.69 -10.57 15.27
N THR A 273 -19.36 -10.50 15.19
CA THR A 273 -18.52 -9.87 16.23
C THR A 273 -18.86 -8.39 16.40
N CYS A 274 -19.01 -7.66 15.29
CA CYS A 274 -19.34 -6.24 15.32
C CYS A 274 -20.77 -6.02 15.88
N SER A 275 -21.73 -6.87 15.49
CA SER A 275 -23.09 -6.78 16.02
C SER A 275 -23.14 -7.00 17.52
N GLN A 276 -22.44 -8.03 18.02
CA GLN A 276 -22.35 -8.29 19.46
C GLN A 276 -21.69 -7.12 20.18
N ALA A 277 -20.58 -6.60 19.67
CA ALA A 277 -19.88 -5.47 20.28
C ALA A 277 -20.74 -4.19 20.29
N ALA A 278 -21.57 -3.97 19.28
CA ALA A 278 -22.52 -2.86 19.25
C ALA A 278 -23.54 -2.96 20.39
N GLU A 279 -24.10 -4.15 20.64
CA GLU A 279 -25.06 -4.36 21.74
C GLU A 279 -24.40 -4.20 23.12
N GLU A 280 -23.16 -4.65 23.28
CA GLU A 280 -22.40 -4.43 24.51
C GLU A 280 -22.11 -2.94 24.73
N ALA A 281 -21.72 -2.19 23.68
CA ALA A 281 -21.48 -0.76 23.76
C ALA A 281 -22.78 0.04 24.11
N LYS A 282 -23.94 -0.37 23.58
CA LYS A 282 -25.25 0.22 23.95
C LYS A 282 -25.56 0.05 25.43
N LYS A 283 -25.29 -1.13 26.01
CA LYS A 283 -25.48 -1.38 27.44
C LYS A 283 -24.58 -0.50 28.30
N LEU A 284 -23.31 -0.32 27.88
CA LEU A 284 -22.37 0.58 28.57
C LEU A 284 -22.82 2.04 28.51
N ALA A 285 -23.28 2.51 27.35
CA ALA A 285 -23.85 3.85 27.20
C ALA A 285 -25.04 4.08 28.15
N ALA A 286 -25.98 3.12 28.21
CA ALA A 286 -27.16 3.21 29.07
C ALA A 286 -26.79 3.23 30.57
N THR A 287 -25.80 2.45 31.00
CA THR A 287 -25.37 2.40 32.42
C THR A 287 -24.66 3.68 32.85
N GLN A 288 -23.89 4.32 31.98
CA GLN A 288 -23.22 5.59 32.30
C GLN A 288 -24.18 6.78 32.36
N LEU A 289 -25.19 6.80 31.50
CA LEU A 289 -26.25 7.81 31.56
C LEU A 289 -27.12 7.68 32.85
N SER A 290 -27.13 6.50 33.45
CA SER A 290 -27.89 6.19 34.65
C SER A 290 -27.08 6.34 35.94
N ALA A 291 -25.79 6.59 35.88
CA ALA A 291 -24.97 6.82 37.06
C ALA A 291 -25.23 8.21 37.64
N PRO A 292 -25.54 8.37 38.94
CA PRO A 292 -25.66 9.68 39.54
C PRO A 292 -24.34 10.46 39.38
N LYS A 293 -24.47 11.72 38.96
CA LYS A 293 -23.33 12.64 38.85
C LYS A 293 -22.83 13.08 40.20
#